data_d3d20f71f8603dda5fae1265b628e2dc
#
_entry.id   d3d20f71f8603dda5fae1265b628e2dc
#
_cell.length_a   1.000
_cell.length_b   1.000
_cell.length_c   1.000
_cell.angle_alpha   90.00
_cell.angle_beta   90.00
_cell.angle_gamma   90.00
#
_symmetry.space_group_name_H-M   'P 1'
#
loop_
_entity.id
_entity.type
_entity.pdbx_description
1 polymer ?
#
loop_
_entity_poly.entity_id
_entity_poly.type
_entity_poly.pdbx_seq_one_letter_code
_entity_poly.pdbx_strand_id
1 'polypeptide(L)'
;MSRLRNRHPRVRVDELCGLFGYTRQAYYQGFRRGYESSAAIDQTLDTVEKIRKKHPKMGVRKLKVVLARDYGIDVGRDSLFDIMRNAGLLMRKRMRHRRTTFSGHGMRTYPNLIKEIVPSRPDEIWVTDITYLHVQGRHMYVFLVTDMYSRMVVGWKVADNMRDDNAIEALKMALRGMNPQYKEMPVIHHSDRGSQYCSLDYVKLMKKHSMEISMTEGGNPRENSVAERVNGIIKNEYLYPLQVSISGLHMRVHRAIHAYNAERPHLSLNMHTPEYVYRTGILTHRLWKNYYPYYDSLNHL
;
A
#
# COMPACT_ATOMS: atom_id res chain seq x y z
N MET A 1 -17.84 27.51 31.72
CA MET A 1 -17.09 28.40 32.63
C MET A 1 -16.14 29.36 31.90
N SER A 2 -15.24 28.95 31.03
CA SER A 2 -14.31 29.86 30.32
C SER A 2 -15.02 30.95 29.51
N ARG A 3 -16.11 30.63 28.79
CA ARG A 3 -16.92 31.62 28.05
C ARG A 3 -17.60 32.65 28.97
N LEU A 4 -18.02 32.24 30.18
CA LEU A 4 -18.62 33.16 31.15
C LEU A 4 -17.59 34.12 31.75
N ARG A 5 -16.39 33.60 32.05
CA ARG A 5 -15.27 34.43 32.50
C ARG A 5 -14.90 35.52 31.48
N ASN A 6 -14.87 35.17 30.20
CA ASN A 6 -14.59 36.12 29.12
C ASN A 6 -15.69 37.19 28.98
N ARG A 7 -16.96 36.84 29.26
CA ARG A 7 -18.09 37.77 29.25
C ARG A 7 -18.18 38.63 30.49
N HIS A 8 -17.68 38.13 31.63
CA HIS A 8 -17.76 38.78 32.94
C HIS A 8 -16.37 38.84 33.61
N PRO A 9 -15.43 39.65 33.07
CA PRO A 9 -14.03 39.65 33.50
C PRO A 9 -13.83 40.16 34.95
N ARG A 10 -14.84 40.87 35.50
CA ARG A 10 -14.81 41.41 36.86
C ARG A 10 -15.25 40.42 37.92
N VAL A 11 -15.90 39.30 37.55
CA VAL A 11 -16.33 38.28 38.50
C VAL A 11 -15.15 37.36 38.86
N ARG A 12 -14.96 37.08 40.14
CA ARG A 12 -13.86 36.23 40.64
C ARG A 12 -14.09 34.79 40.24
N VAL A 13 -12.98 34.04 40.00
CA VAL A 13 -13.04 32.62 39.56
C VAL A 13 -13.66 31.73 40.64
N ASP A 14 -13.41 32.02 41.90
CA ASP A 14 -14.01 31.33 43.06
C ASP A 14 -15.51 31.48 43.12
N GLU A 15 -16.04 32.66 42.85
CA GLU A 15 -17.48 32.93 42.78
C GLU A 15 -18.13 32.14 41.60
N LEU A 16 -17.50 32.18 40.41
CA LEU A 16 -17.98 31.39 39.28
C LEU A 16 -17.94 29.88 39.55
N CYS A 17 -16.88 29.40 40.21
CA CYS A 17 -16.77 27.99 40.57
C CYS A 17 -17.86 27.57 41.55
N GLY A 18 -18.15 28.42 42.55
CA GLY A 18 -19.21 28.15 43.55
C GLY A 18 -20.58 28.00 42.91
N LEU A 19 -20.91 28.84 41.90
CA LEU A 19 -22.18 28.79 41.20
C LEU A 19 -22.40 27.44 40.45
N PHE A 20 -21.34 26.74 40.05
CA PHE A 20 -21.40 25.49 39.31
C PHE A 20 -20.99 24.24 40.12
N GLY A 21 -20.80 24.40 41.44
CA GLY A 21 -20.40 23.28 42.31
C GLY A 21 -18.97 22.77 42.08
N TYR A 22 -18.09 23.57 41.50
CA TYR A 22 -16.68 23.23 41.26
C TYR A 22 -15.77 23.91 42.28
N THR A 23 -14.65 23.23 42.61
CA THR A 23 -13.56 23.90 43.33
C THR A 23 -12.71 24.70 42.34
N ARG A 24 -12.05 25.77 42.82
CA ARG A 24 -11.06 26.55 42.05
C ARG A 24 -9.95 25.64 41.50
N GLN A 25 -9.51 24.65 42.31
CA GLN A 25 -8.51 23.69 41.90
C GLN A 25 -8.99 22.80 40.73
N ALA A 26 -10.22 22.28 40.81
CA ALA A 26 -10.82 21.48 39.73
C ALA A 26 -10.94 22.29 38.41
N TYR A 27 -11.27 23.58 38.49
CA TYR A 27 -11.32 24.49 37.34
C TYR A 27 -9.96 24.60 36.65
N TYR A 28 -8.90 24.90 37.41
CA TYR A 28 -7.55 25.04 36.83
C TYR A 28 -6.97 23.71 36.33
N GLN A 29 -7.25 22.61 37.00
CA GLN A 29 -6.89 21.28 36.55
C GLN A 29 -7.60 20.93 35.23
N GLY A 30 -8.90 21.22 35.12
CA GLY A 30 -9.65 21.03 33.88
C GLY A 30 -9.13 21.90 32.74
N PHE A 31 -8.77 23.15 33.03
CA PHE A 31 -8.16 24.05 32.06
C PHE A 31 -6.79 23.55 31.57
N ARG A 32 -5.92 23.12 32.49
CA ARG A 32 -4.61 22.55 32.19
C ARG A 32 -4.70 21.27 31.35
N ARG A 33 -5.60 20.33 31.74
CA ARG A 33 -5.86 19.11 30.95
C ARG A 33 -6.37 19.43 29.56
N GLY A 34 -7.26 20.41 29.42
CA GLY A 34 -7.75 20.86 28.11
C GLY A 34 -6.65 21.46 27.23
N TYR A 35 -5.74 22.24 27.79
CA TYR A 35 -4.60 22.81 27.09
C TYR A 35 -3.58 21.72 26.67
N GLU A 36 -3.22 20.82 27.58
CA GLU A 36 -2.32 19.69 27.31
C GLU A 36 -2.90 18.77 26.23
N SER A 37 -4.22 18.52 26.27
CA SER A 37 -4.93 17.75 25.25
C SER A 37 -4.93 18.46 23.89
N SER A 38 -5.09 19.79 23.85
CA SER A 38 -5.05 20.55 22.60
C SER A 38 -3.65 20.53 21.98
N ALA A 39 -2.61 20.75 22.78
CA ALA A 39 -1.22 20.70 22.30
C ALA A 39 -0.85 19.29 21.76
N ALA A 40 -1.32 18.24 22.40
CA ALA A 40 -1.11 16.86 21.92
C ALA A 40 -1.85 16.59 20.61
N ILE A 41 -3.06 17.15 20.43
CA ILE A 41 -3.81 17.05 19.18
C ILE A 41 -3.05 17.80 18.07
N ASP A 42 -2.60 19.01 18.31
CA ASP A 42 -1.87 19.83 17.33
C ASP A 42 -0.57 19.12 16.92
N GLN A 43 0.20 18.60 17.88
CA GLN A 43 1.40 17.79 17.60
C GLN A 43 1.07 16.55 16.75
N THR A 44 -0.05 15.87 17.04
CA THR A 44 -0.50 14.71 16.25
C THR A 44 -0.83 15.10 14.83
N LEU A 45 -1.56 16.20 14.62
CA LEU A 45 -1.92 16.69 13.29
C LEU A 45 -0.71 17.11 12.47
N ASP A 46 0.21 17.88 13.05
CA ASP A 46 1.47 18.28 12.40
C ASP A 46 2.29 17.06 11.97
N THR A 47 2.33 16.03 12.82
CA THR A 47 3.04 14.79 12.52
C THR A 47 2.34 14.01 11.40
N VAL A 48 1.02 13.93 11.42
CA VAL A 48 0.23 13.32 10.32
C VAL A 48 0.50 14.03 9.01
N GLU A 49 0.58 15.36 9.00
CA GLU A 49 0.90 16.12 7.78
C GLU A 49 2.32 15.81 7.27
N LYS A 50 3.31 15.72 8.17
CA LYS A 50 4.68 15.29 7.81
C LYS A 50 4.71 13.90 7.19
N ILE A 51 4.00 12.94 7.79
CA ILE A 51 3.89 11.58 7.24
C ILE A 51 3.23 11.61 5.85
N ARG A 52 2.20 12.42 5.65
CA ARG A 52 1.47 12.52 4.38
C ARG A 52 2.26 13.16 3.25
N LYS A 53 3.33 13.91 3.52
CA LYS A 53 4.25 14.36 2.46
C LYS A 53 4.88 13.18 1.73
N LYS A 54 5.20 12.09 2.45
CA LYS A 54 5.73 10.84 1.87
C LYS A 54 4.61 9.85 1.50
N HIS A 55 3.56 9.77 2.29
CA HIS A 55 2.44 8.83 2.17
C HIS A 55 1.10 9.55 2.01
N PRO A 56 0.83 10.20 0.86
CA PRO A 56 -0.26 11.17 0.73
C PRO A 56 -1.65 10.66 1.11
N LYS A 57 -1.90 9.37 0.92
CA LYS A 57 -3.21 8.75 1.17
C LYS A 57 -3.17 7.60 2.18
N MET A 58 -2.22 7.63 3.11
CA MET A 58 -2.18 6.65 4.19
C MET A 58 -3.42 6.78 5.08
N GLY A 59 -4.12 5.65 5.29
CA GLY A 59 -5.33 5.60 6.13
C GLY A 59 -5.01 5.53 7.62
N VAL A 60 -5.99 5.92 8.47
CA VAL A 60 -5.88 6.09 9.92
C VAL A 60 -5.23 4.90 10.63
N ARG A 61 -5.61 3.65 10.30
CA ARG A 61 -5.04 2.44 10.95
C ARG A 61 -3.53 2.32 10.79
N LYS A 62 -3.00 2.70 9.61
CA LYS A 62 -1.57 2.68 9.33
C LYS A 62 -0.87 3.89 9.93
N LEU A 63 -1.51 5.07 9.87
CA LEU A 63 -1.01 6.28 10.52
C LEU A 63 -0.80 6.05 12.02
N LYS A 64 -1.75 5.39 12.72
CA LYS A 64 -1.57 5.02 14.15
C LYS A 64 -0.26 4.26 14.38
N VAL A 65 0.01 3.25 13.54
CA VAL A 65 1.23 2.44 13.68
C VAL A 65 2.50 3.27 13.44
N VAL A 66 2.50 4.11 12.41
CA VAL A 66 3.63 4.97 12.08
C VAL A 66 3.85 6.04 13.18
N LEU A 67 2.77 6.63 13.70
CA LEU A 67 2.84 7.60 14.80
C LEU A 67 3.48 6.99 16.05
N ALA A 68 3.07 5.78 16.43
CA ALA A 68 3.62 5.09 17.58
C ALA A 68 5.07 4.65 17.35
N ARG A 69 5.35 4.01 16.21
CA ARG A 69 6.66 3.42 15.88
C ARG A 69 7.75 4.47 15.67
N ASP A 70 7.45 5.52 14.88
CA ASP A 70 8.46 6.43 14.36
C ASP A 70 8.51 7.77 15.10
N TYR A 71 7.42 8.13 15.81
CA TYR A 71 7.30 9.43 16.48
C TYR A 71 6.98 9.33 17.97
N GLY A 72 6.80 8.11 18.51
CA GLY A 72 6.47 7.91 19.92
C GLY A 72 5.09 8.46 20.33
N ILE A 73 4.20 8.74 19.36
CA ILE A 73 2.86 9.27 19.63
C ILE A 73 1.88 8.09 19.70
N ASP A 74 1.50 7.70 20.93
CA ASP A 74 0.47 6.67 21.12
C ASP A 74 -0.90 7.33 21.30
N VAL A 75 -1.75 7.14 20.29
CA VAL A 75 -3.12 7.65 20.24
C VAL A 75 -4.08 6.50 19.92
N GLY A 76 -5.22 6.46 20.61
CA GLY A 76 -6.26 5.45 20.36
C GLY A 76 -6.76 5.51 18.90
N ARG A 77 -7.14 4.37 18.33
CA ARG A 77 -7.61 4.31 16.93
C ARG A 77 -8.80 5.25 16.69
N ASP A 78 -9.79 5.21 17.57
CA ASP A 78 -11.03 5.97 17.41
C ASP A 78 -10.78 7.45 17.70
N SER A 79 -9.95 7.76 18.70
CA SER A 79 -9.51 9.13 18.97
C SER A 79 -8.76 9.74 17.77
N LEU A 80 -7.83 9.00 17.16
CA LEU A 80 -7.15 9.46 15.94
C LEU A 80 -8.12 9.67 14.79
N PHE A 81 -9.12 8.78 14.66
CA PHE A 81 -10.16 8.91 13.64
C PHE A 81 -10.98 10.20 13.82
N ASP A 82 -11.34 10.52 15.06
CA ASP A 82 -12.10 11.72 15.40
C ASP A 82 -11.26 13.01 15.23
N ILE A 83 -9.99 13.00 15.67
CA ILE A 83 -9.05 14.09 15.44
C ILE A 83 -8.95 14.40 13.93
N MET A 84 -8.71 13.37 13.12
CA MET A 84 -8.58 13.52 11.67
C MET A 84 -9.91 13.91 10.98
N ARG A 85 -11.05 13.46 11.50
CA ARG A 85 -12.37 13.86 11.02
C ARG A 85 -12.61 15.33 11.24
N ASN A 86 -12.37 15.80 12.46
CA ASN A 86 -12.56 17.21 12.85
C ASN A 86 -11.62 18.15 12.07
N ALA A 87 -10.41 17.69 11.75
CA ALA A 87 -9.46 18.41 10.91
C ALA A 87 -9.74 18.27 9.39
N GLY A 88 -10.78 17.54 8.95
CA GLY A 88 -11.08 17.35 7.53
C GLY A 88 -10.08 16.47 6.78
N LEU A 89 -9.24 15.72 7.50
CA LEU A 89 -8.12 14.93 6.95
C LEU A 89 -8.48 13.48 6.62
N LEU A 90 -9.75 13.07 6.70
CA LEU A 90 -10.14 11.72 6.32
C LEU A 90 -10.10 11.52 4.80
N MET A 91 -9.62 10.34 4.38
CA MET A 91 -9.60 9.97 2.97
C MET A 91 -11.00 9.68 2.44
N ARG A 92 -11.39 10.34 1.36
CA ARG A 92 -12.66 10.07 0.67
C ARG A 92 -12.61 8.70 -0.01
N LYS A 93 -13.73 7.95 0.01
CA LYS A 93 -13.88 6.70 -0.70
C LYS A 93 -13.80 6.97 -2.21
N ARG A 94 -12.95 6.21 -2.92
CA ARG A 94 -12.74 6.40 -4.34
C ARG A 94 -13.77 5.64 -5.16
N MET A 95 -14.24 6.23 -6.26
CA MET A 95 -15.04 5.52 -7.27
C MET A 95 -14.15 4.50 -8.01
N ARG A 96 -14.71 3.31 -8.29
CA ARG A 96 -14.03 2.26 -9.07
C ARG A 96 -13.97 2.66 -10.53
N HIS A 97 -12.79 2.63 -11.15
CA HIS A 97 -12.64 2.73 -12.60
C HIS A 97 -12.83 1.36 -13.27
N ARG A 98 -13.41 1.38 -14.49
CA ARG A 98 -13.60 0.17 -15.31
C ARG A 98 -12.25 -0.38 -15.78
N ARG A 99 -12.20 -1.70 -15.95
CA ARG A 99 -11.04 -2.43 -16.47
C ARG A 99 -10.92 -2.31 -17.99
N THR A 100 -9.68 -2.35 -18.46
CA THR A 100 -9.32 -2.44 -19.88
C THR A 100 -8.12 -3.39 -20.01
N THR A 101 -8.35 -4.70 -20.06
CA THR A 101 -7.33 -5.66 -20.46
C THR A 101 -7.79 -6.37 -21.73
N PHE A 102 -6.98 -6.34 -22.78
CA PHE A 102 -7.14 -7.11 -24.02
C PHE A 102 -6.32 -8.39 -23.91
N SER A 103 -6.97 -9.56 -23.83
CA SER A 103 -6.32 -10.86 -23.69
C SER A 103 -6.49 -11.77 -24.93
N GLY A 104 -6.99 -11.25 -26.03
CA GLY A 104 -7.26 -11.99 -27.26
C GLY A 104 -6.11 -11.92 -28.27
N HIS A 105 -5.00 -12.64 -28.02
CA HIS A 105 -3.92 -12.83 -28.99
C HIS A 105 -3.64 -14.33 -29.18
N GLY A 106 -3.22 -14.76 -30.38
CA GLY A 106 -2.92 -16.16 -30.71
C GLY A 106 -1.59 -16.71 -30.16
N MET A 107 -0.99 -16.08 -29.13
CA MET A 107 0.28 -16.53 -28.54
C MET A 107 0.06 -17.68 -27.54
N ARG A 108 1.12 -18.48 -27.33
CA ARG A 108 1.11 -19.60 -26.38
C ARG A 108 0.84 -19.10 -24.96
N THR A 109 -0.15 -19.67 -24.30
CA THR A 109 -0.47 -19.44 -22.88
C THR A 109 -0.01 -20.62 -22.03
N TYR A 110 0.11 -20.39 -20.73
CA TYR A 110 0.57 -21.36 -19.74
C TYR A 110 -0.50 -21.59 -18.67
N PRO A 111 -0.52 -22.77 -18.01
CA PRO A 111 -1.50 -23.09 -16.98
C PRO A 111 -1.35 -22.18 -15.75
N ASN A 112 -2.40 -22.08 -14.96
CA ASN A 112 -2.37 -21.39 -13.66
C ASN A 112 -1.81 -22.32 -12.58
N LEU A 113 -0.55 -22.15 -12.24
CA LEU A 113 0.13 -22.98 -11.25
C LEU A 113 -0.12 -22.53 -9.81
N ILE A 114 -0.62 -21.30 -9.59
CA ILE A 114 -0.73 -20.71 -8.24
C ILE A 114 -2.13 -20.81 -7.63
N LYS A 115 -3.06 -21.48 -8.31
CA LYS A 115 -4.48 -21.52 -7.93
C LYS A 115 -4.70 -22.01 -6.49
N GLU A 116 -3.93 -22.98 -6.03
CA GLU A 116 -4.03 -23.58 -4.71
C GLU A 116 -2.80 -23.32 -3.82
N ILE A 117 -1.83 -22.58 -4.34
CA ILE A 117 -0.57 -22.33 -3.62
C ILE A 117 -0.69 -21.09 -2.74
N VAL A 118 -0.35 -21.26 -1.47
CA VAL A 118 -0.09 -20.16 -0.54
C VAL A 118 1.41 -20.09 -0.35
N PRO A 119 2.08 -19.01 -0.78
CA PRO A 119 3.53 -18.93 -0.67
C PRO A 119 3.98 -19.03 0.78
N SER A 120 5.05 -19.78 0.99
CA SER A 120 5.64 -20.09 2.31
C SER A 120 6.86 -19.22 2.63
N ARG A 121 7.47 -18.61 1.61
CA ARG A 121 8.70 -17.81 1.71
C ARG A 121 8.73 -16.68 0.70
N PRO A 122 9.60 -15.67 0.89
CA PRO A 122 9.95 -14.73 -0.18
C PRO A 122 10.54 -15.46 -1.40
N ASP A 123 10.42 -14.84 -2.56
CA ASP A 123 10.93 -15.35 -3.85
C ASP A 123 10.43 -16.76 -4.23
N GLU A 124 9.26 -17.17 -3.73
CA GLU A 124 8.60 -18.39 -4.17
C GLU A 124 7.66 -18.14 -5.35
N ILE A 125 6.88 -17.06 -5.27
CA ILE A 125 5.94 -16.67 -6.33
C ILE A 125 6.10 -15.18 -6.59
N TRP A 126 6.41 -14.82 -7.82
CA TRP A 126 6.36 -13.44 -8.29
C TRP A 126 5.14 -13.22 -9.16
N VAL A 127 4.37 -12.18 -8.86
CA VAL A 127 3.20 -11.77 -9.64
C VAL A 127 3.50 -10.47 -10.37
N THR A 128 3.09 -10.41 -11.65
CA THR A 128 3.36 -9.23 -12.49
C THR A 128 2.09 -8.64 -13.05
N ASP A 129 2.09 -7.34 -13.21
CA ASP A 129 1.00 -6.60 -13.85
C ASP A 129 1.51 -5.24 -14.33
N ILE A 130 0.81 -4.66 -15.32
CA ILE A 130 1.12 -3.34 -15.87
C ILE A 130 0.04 -2.37 -15.45
N THR A 131 0.43 -1.22 -14.95
CA THR A 131 -0.49 -0.12 -14.73
C THR A 131 -0.13 1.06 -15.62
N TYR A 132 -1.13 1.77 -16.13
CA TYR A 132 -0.94 2.95 -16.94
C TYR A 132 -1.21 4.23 -16.14
N LEU A 133 -0.46 5.26 -16.46
CA LEU A 133 -0.56 6.61 -15.92
C LEU A 133 -0.82 7.59 -17.04
N HIS A 134 -1.63 8.60 -16.80
CA HIS A 134 -1.81 9.69 -17.75
C HIS A 134 -0.97 10.88 -17.28
N VAL A 135 0.03 11.27 -18.08
CA VAL A 135 1.01 12.32 -17.74
C VAL A 135 1.14 13.26 -18.92
N GLN A 136 0.82 14.53 -18.73
CA GLN A 136 0.95 15.57 -19.77
C GLN A 136 0.33 15.17 -21.14
N GLY A 137 -0.89 14.59 -21.11
CA GLY A 137 -1.61 14.17 -22.30
C GLY A 137 -1.15 12.83 -22.92
N ARG A 138 -0.14 12.16 -22.34
CA ARG A 138 0.39 10.87 -22.85
C ARG A 138 0.11 9.73 -21.87
N HIS A 139 -0.03 8.52 -22.44
CA HIS A 139 -0.06 7.29 -21.65
C HIS A 139 1.36 6.82 -21.35
N MET A 140 1.66 6.64 -20.06
CA MET A 140 2.90 6.05 -19.58
C MET A 140 2.56 4.75 -18.86
N TYR A 141 3.44 3.77 -18.91
CA TYR A 141 3.22 2.43 -18.39
C TYR A 141 4.21 2.14 -17.27
N VAL A 142 3.74 1.50 -16.23
CA VAL A 142 4.58 1.03 -15.12
C VAL A 142 4.40 -0.47 -15.01
N PHE A 143 5.46 -1.19 -15.31
CA PHE A 143 5.58 -2.64 -15.15
C PHE A 143 6.03 -2.90 -13.74
N LEU A 144 5.33 -3.77 -13.01
CA LEU A 144 5.69 -4.15 -11.64
C LEU A 144 5.84 -5.66 -11.54
N VAL A 145 6.91 -6.10 -10.88
CA VAL A 145 7.13 -7.47 -10.40
C VAL A 145 7.02 -7.42 -8.89
N THR A 146 6.11 -8.18 -8.33
CA THR A 146 5.80 -8.17 -6.90
C THR A 146 5.99 -9.55 -6.31
N ASP A 147 6.75 -9.66 -5.25
CA ASP A 147 6.83 -10.88 -4.44
C ASP A 147 5.48 -11.14 -3.75
N MET A 148 4.91 -12.31 -4.00
CA MET A 148 3.58 -12.62 -3.52
C MET A 148 3.54 -12.86 -2.01
N TYR A 149 4.64 -13.30 -1.38
CA TYR A 149 4.72 -13.54 0.06
C TYR A 149 4.80 -12.23 0.85
N SER A 150 5.78 -11.39 0.53
CA SER A 150 6.07 -10.15 1.25
C SER A 150 5.31 -8.92 0.75
N ARG A 151 4.67 -9.01 -0.42
CA ARG A 151 4.07 -7.86 -1.13
C ARG A 151 5.10 -6.83 -1.62
N MET A 152 6.39 -7.11 -1.52
CA MET A 152 7.45 -6.23 -1.96
C MET A 152 7.46 -6.12 -3.48
N VAL A 153 7.55 -4.90 -4.00
CA VAL A 153 7.87 -4.68 -5.41
C VAL A 153 9.36 -4.93 -5.57
N VAL A 154 9.71 -6.06 -6.21
CA VAL A 154 11.09 -6.51 -6.40
C VAL A 154 11.69 -6.06 -7.72
N GLY A 155 10.86 -5.72 -8.71
CA GLY A 155 11.30 -5.19 -9.99
C GLY A 155 10.27 -4.25 -10.59
N TRP A 156 10.74 -3.26 -11.35
CA TRP A 156 9.85 -2.32 -12.01
C TRP A 156 10.52 -1.60 -13.19
N LYS A 157 9.68 -1.10 -14.11
CA LYS A 157 10.10 -0.27 -15.24
C LYS A 157 9.01 0.75 -15.57
N VAL A 158 9.43 1.97 -15.90
CA VAL A 158 8.56 3.00 -16.48
C VAL A 158 8.87 3.11 -17.96
N ALA A 159 7.85 3.13 -18.81
CA ALA A 159 7.98 3.22 -20.26
C ALA A 159 6.83 4.02 -20.89
N ASP A 160 7.00 4.44 -22.13
CA ASP A 160 6.00 5.10 -22.95
C ASP A 160 5.21 4.14 -23.84
N ASN A 161 5.54 2.86 -23.80
CA ASN A 161 4.91 1.80 -24.57
C ASN A 161 4.82 0.49 -23.76
N MET A 162 4.04 -0.48 -24.26
CA MET A 162 3.83 -1.79 -23.61
C MET A 162 4.65 -2.92 -24.26
N ARG A 163 5.80 -2.63 -24.82
CA ARG A 163 6.64 -3.65 -25.44
C ARG A 163 7.23 -4.60 -24.40
N ASP A 164 7.57 -5.79 -24.82
CA ASP A 164 8.11 -6.86 -24.00
C ASP A 164 9.51 -6.55 -23.44
N ASP A 165 10.33 -5.75 -24.16
CA ASP A 165 11.61 -5.27 -23.65
C ASP A 165 11.51 -4.56 -22.31
N ASN A 166 10.42 -3.81 -22.06
CA ASN A 166 10.17 -3.14 -20.79
C ASN A 166 9.78 -4.13 -19.68
N ALA A 167 9.00 -5.16 -19.99
CA ALA A 167 8.71 -6.24 -19.05
C ALA A 167 9.98 -7.02 -18.70
N ILE A 168 10.84 -7.30 -19.68
CA ILE A 168 12.15 -7.93 -19.53
C ILE A 168 13.04 -7.12 -18.57
N GLU A 169 13.10 -5.79 -18.73
CA GLU A 169 13.89 -4.94 -17.84
C GLU A 169 13.38 -4.96 -16.38
N ALA A 170 12.07 -4.98 -16.18
CA ALA A 170 11.48 -5.12 -14.85
C ALA A 170 11.83 -6.48 -14.22
N LEU A 171 11.76 -7.58 -15.00
CA LEU A 171 12.13 -8.92 -14.53
C LEU A 171 13.63 -9.01 -14.24
N LYS A 172 14.50 -8.45 -15.10
CA LYS A 172 15.95 -8.40 -14.84
C LYS A 172 16.29 -7.64 -13.56
N MET A 173 15.56 -6.57 -13.23
CA MET A 173 15.72 -5.86 -11.96
C MET A 173 15.38 -6.79 -10.79
N ALA A 174 14.26 -7.51 -10.84
CA ALA A 174 13.86 -8.46 -9.81
C ALA A 174 14.92 -9.55 -9.61
N LEU A 175 15.40 -10.16 -10.69
CA LEU A 175 16.43 -11.20 -10.66
C LEU A 175 17.75 -10.71 -10.03
N ARG A 176 18.17 -9.48 -10.30
CA ARG A 176 19.37 -8.90 -9.67
C ARG A 176 19.21 -8.63 -8.18
N GLY A 177 17.99 -8.29 -7.75
CA GLY A 177 17.66 -7.98 -6.36
C GLY A 177 17.19 -9.18 -5.54
N MET A 178 17.17 -10.37 -6.11
CA MET A 178 16.70 -11.60 -5.46
C MET A 178 17.47 -11.88 -4.17
N ASN A 179 16.77 -12.33 -3.14
CA ASN A 179 17.39 -12.67 -1.87
C ASN A 179 18.38 -13.83 -2.05
N PRO A 180 19.67 -13.67 -1.70
CA PRO A 180 20.69 -14.71 -1.88
C PRO A 180 20.30 -16.06 -1.25
N GLN A 181 19.56 -16.04 -0.14
CA GLN A 181 19.09 -17.24 0.56
C GLN A 181 18.18 -18.13 -0.33
N TYR A 182 17.43 -17.53 -1.26
CA TYR A 182 16.43 -18.25 -2.08
C TYR A 182 16.84 -18.36 -3.56
N LYS A 183 18.04 -17.89 -3.93
CA LYS A 183 18.48 -17.75 -5.31
C LYS A 183 18.48 -19.06 -6.10
N GLU A 184 18.78 -20.18 -5.43
CA GLU A 184 18.82 -21.52 -6.04
C GLU A 184 17.48 -22.27 -5.91
N MET A 185 16.46 -21.64 -5.30
CA MET A 185 15.15 -22.26 -5.12
C MET A 185 14.25 -21.93 -6.32
N PRO A 186 13.29 -22.82 -6.67
CA PRO A 186 12.36 -22.57 -7.77
C PRO A 186 11.48 -21.35 -7.50
N VAL A 187 11.25 -20.57 -8.55
CA VAL A 187 10.38 -19.39 -8.55
C VAL A 187 9.26 -19.59 -9.57
N ILE A 188 8.03 -19.43 -9.15
CA ILE A 188 6.88 -19.36 -10.05
C ILE A 188 6.65 -17.91 -10.44
N HIS A 189 6.68 -17.62 -11.74
CA HIS A 189 6.33 -16.31 -12.28
C HIS A 189 4.90 -16.33 -12.81
N HIS A 190 4.02 -15.55 -12.21
CA HIS A 190 2.61 -15.47 -12.58
C HIS A 190 2.23 -14.11 -13.17
N SER A 191 1.53 -14.15 -14.29
CA SER A 191 1.05 -12.94 -15.00
C SER A 191 -0.38 -13.12 -15.52
N ASP A 192 -0.97 -12.03 -16.00
CA ASP A 192 -2.08 -12.14 -16.93
C ASP A 192 -1.59 -12.66 -18.32
N ARG A 193 -2.54 -12.83 -19.28
CA ARG A 193 -2.22 -13.28 -20.63
C ARG A 193 -1.81 -12.12 -21.55
N GLY A 194 -1.16 -11.08 -21.03
CA GLY A 194 -0.67 -9.98 -21.85
C GLY A 194 0.40 -10.44 -22.84
N SER A 195 0.36 -9.92 -24.08
CA SER A 195 1.29 -10.31 -25.17
C SER A 195 2.77 -10.17 -24.78
N GLN A 196 3.10 -9.18 -23.98
CA GLN A 196 4.45 -8.93 -23.48
C GLN A 196 5.00 -10.07 -22.61
N TYR A 197 4.13 -10.78 -21.86
CA TYR A 197 4.52 -11.93 -21.02
C TYR A 197 4.56 -13.24 -21.80
N CYS A 198 3.91 -13.28 -22.98
CA CYS A 198 3.90 -14.42 -23.90
C CYS A 198 5.02 -14.35 -24.95
N SER A 199 5.80 -13.25 -25.00
CA SER A 199 6.86 -13.06 -26.00
C SER A 199 7.99 -14.10 -25.84
N LEU A 200 8.59 -14.47 -26.97
CA LEU A 200 9.67 -15.47 -26.98
C LEU A 200 10.85 -15.06 -26.12
N ASP A 201 11.22 -13.77 -26.11
CA ASP A 201 12.39 -13.30 -25.38
C ASP A 201 12.10 -13.22 -23.87
N TYR A 202 10.87 -12.87 -23.47
CA TYR A 202 10.47 -12.95 -22.07
C TYR A 202 10.48 -14.40 -21.56
N VAL A 203 9.91 -15.32 -22.32
CA VAL A 203 9.89 -16.76 -21.99
C VAL A 203 11.31 -17.34 -21.96
N LYS A 204 12.19 -16.99 -22.90
CA LYS A 204 13.61 -17.41 -22.89
C LYS A 204 14.31 -16.93 -21.61
N LEU A 205 14.08 -15.69 -21.17
CA LEU A 205 14.67 -15.15 -19.95
C LEU A 205 14.21 -15.97 -18.73
N MET A 206 12.90 -16.25 -18.60
CA MET A 206 12.38 -17.07 -17.50
C MET A 206 12.99 -18.48 -17.48
N LYS A 207 13.05 -19.15 -18.64
CA LYS A 207 13.65 -20.47 -18.76
C LYS A 207 15.16 -20.49 -18.43
N LYS A 208 15.89 -19.43 -18.83
CA LYS A 208 17.32 -19.28 -18.50
C LYS A 208 17.54 -19.24 -16.99
N HIS A 209 16.59 -18.75 -16.22
CA HIS A 209 16.65 -18.67 -14.75
C HIS A 209 15.83 -19.77 -14.07
N SER A 210 15.49 -20.86 -14.78
CA SER A 210 14.74 -22.02 -14.26
C SER A 210 13.44 -21.66 -13.58
N MET A 211 12.78 -20.57 -14.04
CA MET A 211 11.49 -20.12 -13.49
C MET A 211 10.34 -20.91 -14.12
N GLU A 212 9.36 -21.26 -13.29
CA GLU A 212 8.10 -21.84 -13.74
C GLU A 212 7.14 -20.73 -14.21
N ILE A 213 6.49 -20.95 -15.35
CA ILE A 213 5.63 -19.95 -15.99
C ILE A 213 4.17 -20.28 -15.68
N SER A 214 3.49 -19.32 -15.07
CA SER A 214 2.08 -19.41 -14.71
C SER A 214 1.29 -18.23 -15.27
N MET A 215 0.07 -18.46 -15.72
CA MET A 215 -0.81 -17.40 -16.26
C MET A 215 -2.24 -17.56 -15.75
N THR A 216 -2.99 -16.46 -15.71
CA THR A 216 -4.42 -16.48 -15.41
C THR A 216 -5.19 -17.31 -16.44
N GLU A 217 -6.24 -18.05 -16.03
CA GLU A 217 -7.01 -18.92 -16.94
C GLU A 217 -8.15 -18.20 -17.66
N GLY A 218 -8.88 -17.35 -16.98
CA GLY A 218 -10.16 -16.84 -17.48
C GLY A 218 -10.38 -15.34 -17.34
N GLY A 219 -9.34 -14.53 -17.12
CA GLY A 219 -9.52 -13.09 -16.87
C GLY A 219 -10.24 -12.80 -15.54
N ASN A 220 -10.33 -13.78 -14.64
CA ASN A 220 -10.87 -13.58 -13.32
C ASN A 220 -9.94 -12.68 -12.50
N PRO A 221 -10.45 -11.53 -12.00
CA PRO A 221 -9.65 -10.60 -11.19
C PRO A 221 -8.98 -11.21 -9.96
N ARG A 222 -9.51 -12.31 -9.46
CA ARG A 222 -8.98 -12.97 -8.26
C ARG A 222 -7.69 -13.71 -8.54
N GLU A 223 -7.44 -14.10 -9.78
CA GLU A 223 -6.26 -14.89 -10.16
C GLU A 223 -4.96 -14.08 -10.05
N ASN A 224 -4.99 -12.75 -10.24
CA ASN A 224 -3.83 -11.86 -10.07
C ASN A 224 -4.09 -10.73 -9.04
N SER A 225 -4.89 -11.02 -8.02
CA SER A 225 -5.39 -10.04 -7.06
C SER A 225 -4.29 -9.31 -6.26
N VAL A 226 -3.15 -9.96 -6.06
CA VAL A 226 -1.99 -9.37 -5.34
C VAL A 226 -1.34 -8.29 -6.19
N ALA A 227 -1.01 -8.59 -7.44
CA ALA A 227 -0.42 -7.62 -8.36
C ALA A 227 -1.37 -6.43 -8.58
N GLU A 228 -2.65 -6.68 -8.82
CA GLU A 228 -3.66 -5.62 -8.95
C GLU A 228 -3.76 -4.75 -7.69
N ARG A 229 -3.70 -5.37 -6.51
CA ARG A 229 -3.76 -4.63 -5.25
C ARG A 229 -2.54 -3.73 -5.07
N VAL A 230 -1.34 -4.23 -5.34
CA VAL A 230 -0.09 -3.47 -5.23
C VAL A 230 -0.08 -2.34 -6.27
N ASN A 231 -0.41 -2.62 -7.53
CA ASN A 231 -0.58 -1.62 -8.57
C ASN A 231 -1.57 -0.53 -8.16
N GLY A 232 -2.72 -0.94 -7.62
CA GLY A 232 -3.72 -0.02 -7.12
C GLY A 232 -3.22 0.88 -5.98
N ILE A 233 -2.38 0.38 -5.10
CA ILE A 233 -1.77 1.16 -4.02
C ILE A 233 -0.75 2.15 -4.60
N ILE A 234 0.22 1.69 -5.38
CA ILE A 234 1.25 2.53 -5.99
C ILE A 234 0.60 3.66 -6.80
N LYS A 235 -0.30 3.31 -7.72
CA LYS A 235 -1.00 4.27 -8.57
C LYS A 235 -1.81 5.27 -7.76
N ASN A 236 -2.63 4.79 -6.84
CA ASN A 236 -3.68 5.59 -6.24
C ASN A 236 -3.28 6.29 -4.95
N GLU A 237 -2.39 5.69 -4.15
CA GLU A 237 -1.95 6.30 -2.90
C GLU A 237 -0.74 7.22 -3.11
N TYR A 238 0.15 6.93 -4.09
CA TYR A 238 1.41 7.65 -4.27
C TYR A 238 1.51 8.49 -5.54
N LEU A 239 0.93 7.99 -6.65
CA LEU A 239 1.12 8.63 -7.95
C LEU A 239 -0.01 9.58 -8.34
N TYR A 240 -1.24 9.39 -7.87
CA TYR A 240 -2.35 10.29 -8.18
C TYR A 240 -2.70 11.27 -7.06
N PRO A 241 -2.95 12.56 -7.39
CA PRO A 241 -2.84 13.20 -8.71
C PRO A 241 -1.37 13.39 -9.13
N LEU A 242 -1.07 13.09 -10.40
CA LEU A 242 0.27 13.27 -10.96
C LEU A 242 0.46 14.73 -11.36
N GLN A 243 1.33 15.41 -10.64
CA GLN A 243 1.86 16.74 -10.99
C GLN A 243 3.37 16.58 -11.22
N VAL A 244 3.72 15.92 -12.33
CA VAL A 244 5.12 15.62 -12.66
C VAL A 244 5.29 15.66 -14.17
N SER A 245 6.47 16.10 -14.63
CA SER A 245 6.86 15.98 -16.04
C SER A 245 7.17 14.53 -16.42
N ILE A 246 7.13 14.22 -17.70
CA ILE A 246 7.51 12.89 -18.19
C ILE A 246 8.94 12.55 -17.76
N SER A 247 9.89 13.51 -17.84
CA SER A 247 11.27 13.34 -17.39
C SER A 247 11.39 13.06 -15.87
N GLY A 248 10.52 13.62 -15.06
CA GLY A 248 10.48 13.40 -13.61
C GLY A 248 9.74 12.14 -13.16
N LEU A 249 9.02 11.47 -14.09
CA LEU A 249 8.15 10.34 -13.75
C LEU A 249 8.92 9.15 -13.18
N HIS A 250 10.07 8.81 -13.76
CA HIS A 250 10.91 7.71 -13.27
C HIS A 250 11.29 7.90 -11.81
N MET A 251 11.78 9.08 -11.44
CA MET A 251 12.14 9.40 -10.05
C MET A 251 10.93 9.39 -9.13
N ARG A 252 9.77 9.85 -9.62
CA ARG A 252 8.52 9.82 -8.83
C ARG A 252 8.06 8.40 -8.54
N VAL A 253 8.12 7.50 -9.53
CA VAL A 253 7.80 6.07 -9.37
C VAL A 253 8.80 5.40 -8.43
N HIS A 254 10.09 5.67 -8.60
CA HIS A 254 11.14 5.17 -7.69
C HIS A 254 10.84 5.52 -6.22
N ARG A 255 10.57 6.80 -5.93
CA ARG A 255 10.25 7.26 -4.57
C ARG A 255 8.95 6.61 -4.04
N ALA A 256 7.95 6.44 -4.89
CA ALA A 256 6.69 5.79 -4.53
C ALA A 256 6.89 4.32 -4.13
N ILE A 257 7.67 3.58 -4.92
CA ILE A 257 7.99 2.17 -4.65
C ILE A 257 8.85 2.04 -3.39
N HIS A 258 9.85 2.89 -3.23
CA HIS A 258 10.67 2.90 -2.01
C HIS A 258 9.81 3.16 -0.75
N ALA A 259 8.98 4.20 -0.76
CA ALA A 259 8.09 4.50 0.36
C ALA A 259 7.09 3.38 0.63
N TYR A 260 6.60 2.71 -0.42
CA TYR A 260 5.73 1.55 -0.30
C TYR A 260 6.45 0.35 0.32
N ASN A 261 7.64 0.01 -0.16
CA ASN A 261 8.40 -1.15 0.29
C ASN A 261 8.94 -0.96 1.72
N ALA A 262 9.62 0.16 1.98
CA ALA A 262 10.42 0.34 3.18
C ALA A 262 9.66 0.99 4.36
N GLU A 263 8.67 1.84 4.08
CA GLU A 263 8.09 2.69 5.12
C GLU A 263 6.61 2.37 5.42
N ARG A 264 5.86 1.86 4.42
CA ARG A 264 4.41 1.71 4.54
C ARG A 264 4.00 0.43 5.27
N PRO A 265 3.28 0.50 6.42
CA PRO A 265 2.72 -0.68 7.07
C PRO A 265 1.67 -1.36 6.17
N HIS A 266 1.66 -2.68 6.15
CA HIS A 266 0.71 -3.45 5.35
C HIS A 266 -0.18 -4.32 6.25
N LEU A 267 -1.51 -4.19 6.08
CA LEU A 267 -2.49 -4.93 6.91
C LEU A 267 -2.30 -6.46 6.82
N SER A 268 -2.10 -6.98 5.60
CA SER A 268 -1.91 -8.43 5.38
C SER A 268 -0.55 -8.95 5.84
N LEU A 269 0.34 -8.07 6.29
CA LEU A 269 1.66 -8.39 6.84
C LEU A 269 1.74 -8.04 8.33
N ASN A 270 0.63 -8.06 9.03
CA ASN A 270 0.56 -7.69 10.45
C ASN A 270 1.20 -6.32 10.76
N MET A 271 0.96 -5.33 9.88
CA MET A 271 1.52 -3.98 9.95
C MET A 271 3.05 -3.89 9.75
N HIS A 272 3.74 -4.97 9.41
CA HIS A 272 5.12 -4.88 8.92
C HIS A 272 5.17 -4.25 7.52
N THR A 273 6.34 -3.72 7.18
CA THR A 273 6.60 -3.24 5.82
C THR A 273 6.91 -4.42 4.88
N PRO A 274 6.63 -4.30 3.58
CA PRO A 274 7.00 -5.32 2.60
C PRO A 274 8.48 -5.71 2.65
N GLU A 275 9.38 -4.74 2.73
CA GLU A 275 10.82 -4.96 2.78
C GLU A 275 11.25 -5.72 4.04
N TYR A 276 10.68 -5.41 5.20
CA TYR A 276 10.97 -6.16 6.43
C TYR A 276 10.63 -7.65 6.26
N VAL A 277 9.42 -7.95 5.77
CA VAL A 277 8.99 -9.35 5.56
C VAL A 277 9.83 -10.04 4.49
N TYR A 278 10.20 -9.33 3.41
CA TYR A 278 11.04 -9.89 2.35
C TYR A 278 12.44 -10.27 2.85
N ARG A 279 13.06 -9.40 3.65
CA ARG A 279 14.41 -9.62 4.17
C ARG A 279 14.48 -10.66 5.27
N THR A 280 13.47 -10.72 6.13
CA THR A 280 13.48 -11.59 7.31
C THR A 280 12.78 -12.93 7.07
N GLY A 281 11.88 -13.00 6.09
CA GLY A 281 10.98 -14.15 5.90
C GLY A 281 9.96 -14.34 7.03
N ILE A 282 9.96 -13.45 8.04
CA ILE A 282 9.10 -13.59 9.21
C ILE A 282 7.72 -13.01 8.91
N LEU A 283 6.71 -13.86 8.93
CA LEU A 283 5.30 -13.49 8.92
C LEU A 283 4.58 -14.25 10.04
N THR A 284 4.40 -13.58 11.18
CA THR A 284 3.89 -14.20 12.41
C THR A 284 2.42 -14.62 12.35
N HIS A 285 1.63 -14.03 11.42
CA HIS A 285 0.23 -14.41 11.22
C HIS A 285 -0.16 -14.19 9.76
N ARG A 286 -0.58 -15.24 9.09
CA ARG A 286 -1.15 -15.14 7.74
C ARG A 286 -2.57 -14.60 7.82
N LEU A 287 -2.75 -13.35 7.40
CA LEU A 287 -4.07 -12.75 7.23
C LEU A 287 -4.68 -13.04 5.84
N TRP A 288 -4.14 -14.03 5.13
CA TRP A 288 -4.66 -14.45 3.85
C TRP A 288 -5.66 -15.57 4.03
N LYS A 289 -6.78 -15.42 3.38
CA LYS A 289 -7.65 -16.55 3.07
C LYS A 289 -7.37 -16.93 1.62
N ASN A 290 -7.04 -18.17 1.37
CA ASN A 290 -7.12 -18.73 0.04
C ASN A 290 -8.64 -18.85 -0.25
N TYR A 291 -9.13 -18.06 -1.22
CA TYR A 291 -10.55 -18.07 -1.57
C TYR A 291 -10.92 -19.18 -2.56
N TYR A 292 -9.94 -19.89 -3.12
CA TYR A 292 -10.16 -20.95 -4.10
C TYR A 292 -10.84 -22.21 -3.55
N PRO A 293 -10.50 -22.74 -2.37
CA PRO A 293 -11.18 -23.94 -1.84
C PRO A 293 -12.67 -23.77 -1.59
N TYR A 294 -13.13 -22.53 -1.46
CA TYR A 294 -14.55 -22.23 -1.19
C TYR A 294 -15.44 -22.21 -2.45
N TYR A 295 -14.84 -22.14 -3.65
CA TYR A 295 -15.59 -22.04 -4.90
C TYR A 295 -15.87 -23.40 -5.53
N ASP A 296 -14.98 -24.37 -5.35
CA ASP A 296 -15.16 -25.74 -5.88
C ASP A 296 -16.23 -26.52 -5.10
N SER A 297 -16.44 -26.18 -3.81
CA SER A 297 -17.52 -26.79 -3.00
C SER A 297 -18.93 -26.28 -3.33
N LEU A 298 -19.06 -25.16 -4.04
CA LEU A 298 -20.36 -24.59 -4.45
C LEU A 298 -20.77 -25.00 -5.88
N ASN A 299 -19.86 -25.53 -6.68
CA ASN A 299 -20.16 -26.00 -8.03
C ASN A 299 -20.44 -27.52 -8.12
N HIS A 300 -20.49 -28.21 -6.98
CA HIS A 300 -20.84 -29.64 -6.87
C HIS A 300 -22.13 -29.89 -6.05
N LEU A 301 -23.01 -28.86 -5.93
CA LEU A 301 -24.37 -29.02 -5.40
C LEU A 301 -25.41 -28.73 -6.48
#